data_e04ce7d67f9aa5759738e2c73db3e741
#
_entry.id   e04ce7d67f9aa5759738e2c73db3e741
#
_cell.length_a   1.000
_cell.length_b   1.000
_cell.length_c   1.000
_cell.angle_alpha   90.00
_cell.angle_beta   90.00
_cell.angle_gamma   90.00
#
_symmetry.space_group_name_H-M   'P 1'
#
loop_
_entity.id
_entity.type
_entity.pdbx_description
1 polymer ?
#
loop_
_entity_poly.entity_id
_entity_poly.type
_entity_poly.pdbx_seq_one_letter_code
_entity_poly.pdbx_strand_id
1 'polypeptide(L)'
;MIAEVNKLILNILITRGSVLLPEIGTLYVKRTPAKIISRSSVAVSYLEIAFSTHLEALSLVDAIVSTANIDVSQAKDIYQRWLDKVRSGNRVTIDGIGVLNDKSFIVDNQLNKLLNPQDYADIAITRNYKGVNGKVAAIIFALLLCAAGAGYYLYDRCGGVSGVVASTDDDAELSNIPPRVVTTPASDIKEDDGATAADDFSLQDGSIVA
;
A
#
# COMPACT_ATOMS: atom_id res chain seq x y z
N MET A 1 24.94 -12.95 -27.35
CA MET A 1 24.92 -11.50 -27.12
C MET A 1 23.54 -10.98 -26.76
N ILE A 2 22.47 -11.10 -27.61
CA ILE A 2 21.12 -10.61 -27.24
C ILE A 2 20.57 -11.30 -25.99
N ALA A 3 20.62 -12.63 -25.96
CA ALA A 3 20.17 -13.40 -24.80
C ALA A 3 20.91 -13.05 -23.51
N GLU A 4 22.17 -12.63 -23.60
CA GLU A 4 22.98 -12.21 -22.44
C GLU A 4 22.52 -10.84 -21.91
N VAL A 5 22.21 -9.90 -22.81
CA VAL A 5 21.66 -8.59 -22.44
C VAL A 5 20.27 -8.78 -21.80
N ASN A 6 19.42 -9.63 -22.38
CA ASN A 6 18.10 -9.92 -21.78
C ASN A 6 18.22 -10.55 -20.38
N LYS A 7 19.17 -11.48 -20.19
CA LYS A 7 19.46 -12.07 -18.87
C LYS A 7 19.97 -11.01 -17.88
N LEU A 8 20.82 -10.09 -18.36
CA LEU A 8 21.31 -8.98 -17.52
C LEU A 8 20.15 -8.06 -17.07
N ILE A 9 19.26 -7.69 -18.00
CA ILE A 9 18.07 -6.91 -17.66
C ILE A 9 17.23 -7.63 -16.61
N LEU A 10 16.96 -8.92 -16.83
CA LEU A 10 16.21 -9.73 -15.88
C LEU A 10 16.87 -9.77 -14.49
N ASN A 11 18.17 -10.01 -14.45
CA ASN A 11 18.92 -10.03 -13.20
C ASN A 11 18.85 -8.68 -12.45
N ILE A 12 18.99 -7.56 -13.17
CA ILE A 12 18.89 -6.23 -12.58
C ILE A 12 17.46 -5.98 -12.05
N LEU A 13 16.43 -6.34 -12.80
CA LEU A 13 15.04 -6.20 -12.36
C LEU A 13 14.77 -7.00 -11.09
N ILE A 14 15.28 -8.21 -10.98
CA ILE A 14 15.08 -9.07 -9.79
C ILE A 14 15.89 -8.55 -8.60
N THR A 15 17.14 -8.10 -8.81
CA THR A 15 18.05 -7.73 -7.72
C THR A 15 17.91 -6.28 -7.26
N ARG A 16 17.71 -5.35 -8.19
CA ARG A 16 17.63 -3.90 -7.91
C ARG A 16 16.23 -3.32 -8.06
N GLY A 17 15.30 -4.07 -8.64
CA GLY A 17 13.93 -3.65 -8.83
C GLY A 17 13.69 -2.66 -9.96
N SER A 18 14.74 -2.12 -10.62
CA SER A 18 14.57 -1.17 -11.72
C SER A 18 15.79 -1.13 -12.63
N VAL A 19 15.59 -0.84 -13.92
CA VAL A 19 16.64 -0.68 -14.94
C VAL A 19 16.23 0.41 -15.94
N LEU A 20 17.14 1.35 -16.21
CA LEU A 20 16.98 2.36 -17.22
C LEU A 20 17.48 1.82 -18.56
N LEU A 21 16.62 1.84 -19.54
CA LEU A 21 16.92 1.57 -20.95
C LEU A 21 17.07 2.94 -21.65
N PRO A 22 18.28 3.41 -21.99
CA PRO A 22 18.48 4.69 -22.67
C PRO A 22 17.58 4.83 -23.90
N GLU A 23 17.05 6.00 -24.16
CA GLU A 23 16.13 6.32 -25.28
C GLU A 23 14.74 5.67 -25.20
N ILE A 24 14.51 4.73 -24.29
CA ILE A 24 13.23 4.06 -24.10
C ILE A 24 12.57 4.56 -22.83
N GLY A 25 13.23 4.35 -21.67
CA GLY A 25 12.73 4.66 -20.35
C GLY A 25 13.10 3.58 -19.34
N THR A 26 12.45 3.58 -18.20
CA THR A 26 12.78 2.72 -17.07
C THR A 26 11.72 1.64 -16.88
N LEU A 27 12.16 0.40 -16.85
CA LEU A 27 11.38 -0.73 -16.35
C LEU A 27 11.60 -0.86 -14.85
N TYR A 28 10.54 -1.05 -14.08
CA TYR A 28 10.64 -1.20 -12.63
C TYR A 28 9.60 -2.17 -12.09
N VAL A 29 9.97 -2.82 -10.99
CA VAL A 29 9.09 -3.74 -10.27
C VAL A 29 8.24 -2.94 -9.30
N LYS A 30 6.93 -2.95 -9.50
CA LYS A 30 5.94 -2.31 -8.65
C LYS A 30 5.26 -3.36 -7.78
N ARG A 31 5.17 -3.12 -6.49
CA ARG A 31 4.38 -3.95 -5.59
C ARG A 31 2.97 -3.39 -5.46
N THR A 32 1.99 -4.19 -5.87
CA THR A 32 0.57 -3.88 -5.62
C THR A 32 0.19 -4.49 -4.28
N PRO A 33 -0.24 -3.69 -3.29
CA PRO A 33 -0.60 -4.19 -1.97
C PRO A 33 -1.86 -5.05 -2.03
N ALA A 34 -2.01 -5.93 -1.03
CA ALA A 34 -3.24 -6.69 -0.83
C ALA A 34 -4.43 -5.75 -0.64
N LYS A 35 -5.55 -6.04 -1.30
CA LYS A 35 -6.76 -5.23 -1.25
C LYS A 35 -7.95 -6.07 -0.84
N ILE A 36 -8.76 -5.57 0.09
CA ILE A 36 -10.04 -6.20 0.45
C ILE A 36 -11.01 -5.99 -0.72
N ILE A 37 -11.43 -7.08 -1.36
CA ILE A 37 -12.41 -7.05 -2.46
C ILE A 37 -13.82 -7.10 -1.89
N SER A 38 -14.04 -7.97 -0.88
CA SER A 38 -15.32 -8.15 -0.23
C SER A 38 -15.15 -8.50 1.25
N ARG A 39 -16.27 -8.63 1.97
CA ARG A 39 -16.24 -9.05 3.39
C ARG A 39 -15.63 -10.43 3.63
N SER A 40 -15.54 -11.25 2.59
CA SER A 40 -15.04 -12.64 2.65
C SER A 40 -13.88 -12.92 1.71
N SER A 41 -13.33 -11.91 1.01
CA SER A 41 -12.31 -12.09 -0.01
C SER A 41 -11.29 -10.97 0.02
N VAL A 42 -10.00 -11.33 -0.02
CA VAL A 42 -8.86 -10.42 -0.10
C VAL A 42 -8.01 -10.79 -1.30
N ALA A 43 -7.76 -9.83 -2.20
CA ALA A 43 -6.75 -9.98 -3.23
C ALA A 43 -5.35 -9.97 -2.58
N VAL A 44 -4.53 -10.94 -2.94
CA VAL A 44 -3.14 -11.00 -2.46
C VAL A 44 -2.30 -9.87 -3.04
N SER A 45 -1.26 -9.47 -2.32
CA SER A 45 -0.25 -8.57 -2.88
C SER A 45 0.53 -9.27 -3.98
N TYR A 46 0.82 -8.57 -5.07
CA TYR A 46 1.58 -9.10 -6.18
C TYR A 46 2.61 -8.11 -6.71
N LEU A 47 3.61 -8.63 -7.42
CA LEU A 47 4.63 -7.85 -8.10
C LEU A 47 4.27 -7.72 -9.58
N GLU A 48 4.39 -6.52 -10.09
CA GLU A 48 4.12 -6.16 -11.48
C GLU A 48 5.33 -5.40 -12.03
N ILE A 49 5.69 -5.67 -13.29
CA ILE A 49 6.67 -4.83 -13.97
C ILE A 49 5.91 -3.70 -14.66
N ALA A 50 6.28 -2.49 -14.31
CA ALA A 50 5.73 -1.27 -14.87
C ALA A 50 6.80 -0.50 -15.65
N PHE A 51 6.36 0.42 -16.49
CA PHE A 51 7.20 1.28 -17.30
C PHE A 51 7.00 2.75 -16.91
N SER A 52 8.10 3.52 -16.91
CA SER A 52 8.08 4.97 -16.67
C SER A 52 9.15 5.65 -17.50
N THR A 53 8.85 6.85 -17.99
CA THR A 53 9.83 7.71 -18.70
C THR A 53 10.56 8.67 -17.77
N HIS A 54 10.11 8.78 -16.50
CA HIS A 54 10.61 9.80 -15.56
C HIS A 54 11.32 9.20 -14.33
N LEU A 55 11.39 7.88 -14.24
CA LEU A 55 12.04 7.23 -13.11
C LEU A 55 13.53 7.06 -13.38
N GLU A 56 14.36 7.56 -12.48
CA GLU A 56 15.80 7.35 -12.52
C GLU A 56 16.15 5.96 -11.98
N ALA A 57 17.01 5.26 -12.71
CA ALA A 57 17.48 3.93 -12.35
C ALA A 57 18.89 3.69 -12.92
N LEU A 58 19.52 2.56 -12.53
CA LEU A 58 20.79 2.15 -13.11
C LEU A 58 20.65 1.97 -14.62
N SER A 59 21.50 2.66 -15.38
CA SER A 59 21.54 2.51 -16.84
C SER A 59 22.00 1.11 -17.24
N LEU A 60 21.31 0.53 -18.21
CA LEU A 60 21.72 -0.76 -18.76
C LEU A 60 23.13 -0.70 -19.36
N VAL A 61 23.54 0.45 -19.94
CA VAL A 61 24.89 0.65 -20.46
C VAL A 61 25.91 0.52 -19.35
N ASP A 62 25.69 1.17 -18.20
CA ASP A 62 26.60 1.09 -17.06
C ASP A 62 26.66 -0.32 -16.46
N ALA A 63 25.53 -1.02 -16.50
CA ALA A 63 25.48 -2.43 -16.10
C ALA A 63 26.28 -3.33 -17.05
N ILE A 64 26.26 -3.07 -18.35
CA ILE A 64 27.07 -3.80 -19.33
C ILE A 64 28.55 -3.53 -19.10
N VAL A 65 28.95 -2.26 -18.89
CA VAL A 65 30.33 -1.88 -18.54
C VAL A 65 30.81 -2.67 -17.33
N SER A 66 30.06 -2.65 -16.25
CA SER A 66 30.45 -3.28 -14.98
C SER A 66 30.48 -4.80 -15.07
N THR A 67 29.57 -5.43 -15.83
CA THR A 67 29.47 -6.88 -15.93
C THR A 67 30.48 -7.48 -16.89
N ALA A 68 30.72 -6.81 -18.04
CA ALA A 68 31.65 -7.29 -19.05
C ALA A 68 33.08 -6.72 -18.90
N ASN A 69 33.30 -5.78 -17.99
CA ASN A 69 34.56 -5.07 -17.78
C ASN A 69 35.14 -4.48 -19.08
N ILE A 70 34.28 -3.78 -19.83
CA ILE A 70 34.60 -3.14 -21.11
C ILE A 70 34.46 -1.63 -21.01
N ASP A 71 34.97 -0.93 -22.03
CA ASP A 71 34.81 0.52 -22.11
C ASP A 71 33.37 0.96 -22.42
N VAL A 72 33.01 2.18 -22.00
CA VAL A 72 31.69 2.76 -22.19
C VAL A 72 31.27 2.83 -23.66
N SER A 73 32.23 3.10 -24.58
CA SER A 73 31.95 3.14 -26.02
C SER A 73 31.52 1.75 -26.53
N GLN A 74 32.23 0.70 -26.14
CA GLN A 74 31.92 -0.66 -26.52
C GLN A 74 30.57 -1.11 -25.93
N ALA A 75 30.27 -0.69 -24.68
CA ALA A 75 28.99 -1.01 -24.04
C ALA A 75 27.82 -0.31 -24.78
N LYS A 76 27.99 0.93 -25.21
CA LYS A 76 27.00 1.63 -26.03
C LYS A 76 26.79 0.94 -27.38
N ASP A 77 27.82 0.47 -28.05
CA ASP A 77 27.71 -0.27 -29.31
C ASP A 77 26.96 -1.60 -29.10
N ILE A 78 27.21 -2.29 -27.99
CA ILE A 78 26.48 -3.52 -27.65
C ILE A 78 25.01 -3.21 -27.40
N TYR A 79 24.75 -2.15 -26.64
CA TYR A 79 23.38 -1.69 -26.37
C TYR A 79 22.64 -1.32 -27.66
N GLN A 80 23.26 -0.56 -28.54
CA GLN A 80 22.63 -0.12 -29.79
C GLN A 80 22.30 -1.33 -30.69
N ARG A 81 23.25 -2.27 -30.86
CA ARG A 81 23.01 -3.50 -31.62
C ARG A 81 21.90 -4.37 -31.02
N TRP A 82 21.77 -4.37 -29.71
CA TRP A 82 20.68 -5.02 -29.01
C TRP A 82 19.37 -4.29 -29.31
N LEU A 83 19.33 -2.97 -29.16
CA LEU A 83 18.17 -2.12 -29.38
C LEU A 83 17.62 -2.27 -30.81
N ASP A 84 18.48 -2.22 -31.82
CA ASP A 84 18.12 -2.38 -33.24
C ASP A 84 17.43 -3.71 -33.52
N LYS A 85 17.72 -4.75 -32.74
CA LYS A 85 17.12 -6.07 -32.91
C LYS A 85 15.83 -6.28 -32.14
N VAL A 86 15.67 -5.64 -30.97
CA VAL A 86 14.47 -5.80 -30.13
C VAL A 86 13.40 -4.76 -30.45
N ARG A 87 13.77 -3.66 -31.10
CA ARG A 87 12.89 -2.55 -31.44
C ARG A 87 12.29 -2.76 -32.85
N SER A 88 10.97 -2.64 -32.94
CA SER A 88 10.23 -2.64 -34.21
C SER A 88 9.21 -1.48 -34.17
N GLY A 89 9.60 -0.33 -34.72
CA GLY A 89 8.81 0.91 -34.60
C GLY A 89 8.65 1.34 -33.14
N ASN A 90 7.40 1.45 -32.67
CA ASN A 90 7.06 1.82 -31.29
C ASN A 90 7.03 0.64 -30.33
N ARG A 91 7.34 -0.55 -30.81
CA ARG A 91 7.29 -1.79 -30.03
C ARG A 91 8.70 -2.28 -29.73
N VAL A 92 8.96 -2.62 -28.47
CA VAL A 92 10.21 -3.24 -28.01
C VAL A 92 9.89 -4.59 -27.41
N THR A 93 10.41 -5.67 -28.00
CA THR A 93 10.18 -7.03 -27.54
C THR A 93 11.42 -7.57 -26.89
N ILE A 94 11.34 -7.85 -25.59
CA ILE A 94 12.45 -8.38 -24.80
C ILE A 94 12.09 -9.82 -24.41
N ASP A 95 12.73 -10.78 -25.06
CA ASP A 95 12.45 -12.21 -24.84
C ASP A 95 12.65 -12.59 -23.35
N GLY A 96 11.66 -13.27 -22.80
CA GLY A 96 11.64 -13.71 -21.41
C GLY A 96 11.30 -12.62 -20.39
N ILE A 97 11.08 -11.38 -20.83
CA ILE A 97 10.69 -10.26 -19.95
C ILE A 97 9.33 -9.71 -20.33
N GLY A 98 9.11 -9.40 -21.60
CA GLY A 98 7.83 -8.88 -22.07
C GLY A 98 7.93 -7.99 -23.28
N VAL A 99 6.85 -7.27 -23.55
CA VAL A 99 6.68 -6.40 -24.70
C VAL A 99 6.27 -5.01 -24.24
N LEU A 100 7.06 -4.01 -24.59
CA LEU A 100 6.69 -2.61 -24.46
C LEU A 100 6.02 -2.16 -25.77
N ASN A 101 4.83 -1.61 -25.67
CA ASN A 101 4.12 -1.01 -26.78
C ASN A 101 3.75 0.42 -26.38
N ASP A 102 4.40 1.40 -26.97
CA ASP A 102 4.36 2.81 -26.59
C ASP A 102 4.70 3.01 -25.08
N LYS A 103 3.67 3.20 -24.25
CA LYS A 103 3.79 3.42 -22.80
C LYS A 103 3.26 2.23 -21.98
N SER A 104 2.76 1.20 -22.65
CA SER A 104 2.18 0.01 -22.00
C SER A 104 3.17 -1.13 -22.04
N PHE A 105 3.50 -1.70 -20.88
CA PHE A 105 4.36 -2.87 -20.78
C PHE A 105 3.52 -4.11 -20.45
N ILE A 106 3.66 -5.13 -21.29
CA ILE A 106 3.01 -6.44 -21.10
C ILE A 106 4.08 -7.44 -20.70
N VAL A 107 3.99 -7.93 -19.48
CA VAL A 107 4.95 -8.89 -18.91
C VAL A 107 4.78 -10.28 -19.55
N ASP A 108 5.90 -10.97 -19.76
CA ASP A 108 5.90 -12.37 -20.17
C ASP A 108 5.28 -13.27 -19.08
N ASN A 109 4.51 -14.28 -19.49
CA ASN A 109 3.83 -15.18 -18.56
C ASN A 109 4.77 -15.98 -17.67
N GLN A 110 5.97 -16.35 -18.17
CA GLN A 110 6.95 -17.09 -17.39
C GLN A 110 7.54 -16.19 -16.29
N LEU A 111 7.88 -14.95 -16.64
CA LEU A 111 8.38 -13.98 -15.69
C LEU A 111 7.31 -13.61 -14.65
N ASN A 112 6.06 -13.45 -15.09
CA ASN A 112 4.97 -13.18 -14.17
C ASN A 112 4.79 -14.30 -13.14
N LYS A 113 4.88 -15.57 -13.54
CA LYS A 113 4.84 -16.73 -12.63
C LYS A 113 6.07 -16.78 -11.70
N LEU A 114 7.24 -16.34 -12.18
CA LEU A 114 8.46 -16.28 -11.38
C LEU A 114 8.38 -15.19 -10.30
N LEU A 115 7.84 -14.04 -10.64
CA LEU A 115 7.64 -12.92 -9.70
C LEU A 115 6.52 -13.22 -8.69
N ASN A 116 5.51 -13.98 -9.11
CA ASN A 116 4.33 -14.29 -8.33
C ASN A 116 4.09 -15.80 -8.32
N PRO A 117 4.89 -16.58 -7.59
CA PRO A 117 4.77 -18.05 -7.56
C PRO A 117 3.47 -18.52 -6.89
N GLN A 118 2.81 -17.66 -6.14
CA GLN A 118 1.50 -17.95 -5.59
C GLN A 118 0.45 -17.52 -6.62
N ASP A 119 -0.42 -18.46 -7.00
CA ASP A 119 -1.57 -18.10 -7.82
C ASP A 119 -2.34 -16.95 -7.17
N TYR A 120 -2.78 -15.98 -7.98
CA TYR A 120 -3.57 -14.83 -7.54
C TYR A 120 -4.97 -15.21 -7.01
N ALA A 121 -5.10 -16.42 -6.47
CA ALA A 121 -6.33 -16.88 -5.89
C ALA A 121 -6.70 -15.97 -4.72
N ASP A 122 -7.84 -15.32 -4.84
CA ASP A 122 -8.42 -14.55 -3.74
C ASP A 122 -8.48 -15.42 -2.49
N ILE A 123 -7.87 -14.96 -1.41
CA ILE A 123 -7.92 -15.67 -0.14
C ILE A 123 -9.32 -15.48 0.43
N ALA A 124 -10.10 -16.57 0.46
CA ALA A 124 -11.39 -16.58 1.12
C ALA A 124 -11.17 -16.50 2.64
N ILE A 125 -11.63 -15.41 3.26
CA ILE A 125 -11.63 -15.27 4.72
C ILE A 125 -12.85 -16.00 5.25
N THR A 126 -12.70 -17.24 5.63
CA THR A 126 -13.72 -17.97 6.41
C THR A 126 -13.70 -17.40 7.83
N ARG A 127 -14.53 -16.41 8.11
CA ARG A 127 -14.84 -16.04 9.50
C ARG A 127 -15.65 -17.17 10.09
N ASN A 128 -15.00 -18.06 10.83
CA ASN A 128 -15.68 -19.00 11.71
C ASN A 128 -16.34 -18.19 12.84
N TYR A 129 -17.50 -17.60 12.54
CA TYR A 129 -18.40 -17.20 13.61
C TYR A 129 -18.84 -18.51 14.26
N LYS A 130 -18.21 -18.89 15.38
CA LYS A 130 -18.85 -19.75 16.35
C LYS A 130 -20.08 -18.97 16.83
N GLY A 131 -21.16 -19.05 16.07
CA GLY A 131 -22.46 -18.55 16.51
C GLY A 131 -22.68 -19.12 17.88
N VAL A 132 -23.11 -18.29 18.81
CA VAL A 132 -23.55 -18.75 20.15
C VAL A 132 -24.48 -19.90 19.87
N ASN A 133 -24.09 -21.10 20.27
CA ASN A 133 -24.91 -22.31 20.05
C ASN A 133 -26.32 -21.97 20.47
N GLY A 134 -27.32 -22.18 19.60
CA GLY A 134 -28.71 -21.83 19.87
C GLY A 134 -29.19 -22.39 21.21
N LYS A 135 -28.59 -23.49 21.67
CA LYS A 135 -28.79 -24.07 23.02
C LYS A 135 -28.33 -23.12 24.13
N VAL A 136 -27.18 -22.42 23.96
CA VAL A 136 -26.71 -21.47 24.98
C VAL A 136 -27.58 -20.21 24.99
N ALA A 137 -28.01 -19.74 23.83
CA ALA A 137 -28.95 -18.62 23.71
C ALA A 137 -30.31 -18.98 24.37
N ALA A 138 -30.81 -20.19 24.15
CA ALA A 138 -32.05 -20.66 24.75
C ALA A 138 -31.93 -20.77 26.29
N ILE A 139 -30.80 -21.23 26.82
CA ILE A 139 -30.55 -21.29 28.27
C ILE A 139 -30.52 -19.89 28.89
N ILE A 140 -29.82 -18.95 28.26
CA ILE A 140 -29.77 -17.56 28.73
C ILE A 140 -31.18 -16.95 28.75
N PHE A 141 -31.96 -17.18 27.69
CA PHE A 141 -33.34 -16.69 27.61
C PHE A 141 -34.25 -17.30 28.67
N ALA A 142 -34.12 -18.60 28.90
CA ALA A 142 -34.86 -19.28 29.95
C ALA A 142 -34.53 -18.76 31.37
N LEU A 143 -33.25 -18.51 31.65
CA LEU A 143 -32.82 -17.91 32.92
C LEU A 143 -33.37 -16.48 33.12
N LEU A 144 -33.42 -15.67 32.05
CA LEU A 144 -34.02 -14.32 32.10
C LEU A 144 -35.54 -14.40 32.40
N LEU A 145 -36.25 -15.34 31.77
CA LEU A 145 -37.68 -15.56 32.06
C LEU A 145 -37.92 -16.02 33.48
N CYS A 146 -37.10 -16.92 34.01
CA CYS A 146 -37.20 -17.38 35.42
C CYS A 146 -36.94 -16.22 36.38
N ALA A 147 -35.95 -15.39 36.13
CA ALA A 147 -35.65 -14.23 36.95
C ALA A 147 -36.79 -13.18 36.93
N ALA A 148 -37.36 -12.91 35.74
CA ALA A 148 -38.52 -12.04 35.59
C ALA A 148 -39.76 -12.61 36.33
N GLY A 149 -40.02 -13.92 36.19
CA GLY A 149 -41.14 -14.61 36.87
C GLY A 149 -40.99 -14.60 38.38
N ALA A 150 -39.78 -14.86 38.90
CA ALA A 150 -39.50 -14.78 40.33
C ALA A 150 -39.64 -13.35 40.87
N GLY A 151 -39.17 -12.37 40.15
CA GLY A 151 -39.32 -10.94 40.48
C GLY A 151 -40.79 -10.54 40.55
N TYR A 152 -41.59 -10.96 39.57
CA TYR A 152 -43.04 -10.70 39.55
C TYR A 152 -43.76 -11.38 40.72
N TYR A 153 -43.43 -12.66 40.99
CA TYR A 153 -44.02 -13.42 42.10
C TYR A 153 -43.70 -12.79 43.46
N LEU A 154 -42.49 -12.33 43.68
CA LEU A 154 -42.09 -11.63 44.91
C LEU A 154 -42.79 -10.28 45.02
N TYR A 155 -42.96 -9.57 43.94
CA TYR A 155 -43.69 -8.30 43.90
C TYR A 155 -45.16 -8.47 44.29
N ASP A 156 -45.82 -9.52 43.77
CA ASP A 156 -47.23 -9.81 44.06
C ASP A 156 -47.45 -10.29 45.51
N ARG A 157 -46.50 -11.10 46.04
CA ARG A 157 -46.63 -11.69 47.37
C ARG A 157 -46.17 -10.77 48.50
N CYS A 158 -45.25 -9.89 48.24
CA CYS A 158 -44.79 -8.91 49.22
C CYS A 158 -45.69 -7.67 49.33
N GLY A 159 -46.89 -7.73 48.71
CA GLY A 159 -47.86 -6.62 48.68
C GLY A 159 -47.14 -5.34 48.29
N GLY A 160 -47.35 -4.87 47.07
CA GLY A 160 -46.62 -3.76 46.51
C GLY A 160 -46.27 -2.74 47.57
N VAL A 161 -44.97 -2.52 47.67
CA VAL A 161 -44.44 -1.50 48.59
C VAL A 161 -44.99 -0.19 48.14
N SER A 162 -46.11 0.18 48.71
CA SER A 162 -46.69 1.51 48.59
C SER A 162 -45.69 2.47 49.21
N GLY A 163 -45.02 3.22 48.33
CA GLY A 163 -44.47 4.54 48.62
C GLY A 163 -43.60 4.63 49.87
N VAL A 164 -42.36 4.23 49.73
CA VAL A 164 -41.30 4.93 50.50
C VAL A 164 -40.65 5.89 49.50
N VAL A 165 -41.29 7.04 49.34
CA VAL A 165 -40.60 8.24 48.90
C VAL A 165 -39.68 8.57 50.11
N ALA A 166 -38.50 8.02 50.13
CA ALA A 166 -37.43 8.52 51.00
C ALA A 166 -37.00 9.84 50.41
N SER A 167 -37.58 10.90 50.92
CA SER A 167 -36.93 12.20 50.92
C SER A 167 -35.66 12.07 51.71
N THR A 168 -34.58 11.84 51.07
CA THR A 168 -33.28 12.01 51.69
C THR A 168 -32.77 13.35 51.20
N ASP A 169 -33.18 14.41 51.88
CA ASP A 169 -32.38 15.58 52.05
C ASP A 169 -31.21 15.15 52.91
N ASP A 170 -30.09 14.84 52.33
CA ASP A 170 -28.82 14.79 52.96
C ASP A 170 -27.81 15.40 52.01
N ASP A 171 -27.62 16.69 52.22
CA ASP A 171 -26.42 17.41 51.86
C ASP A 171 -25.21 16.68 52.46
N ALA A 172 -24.55 15.86 51.69
CA ALA A 172 -23.23 15.33 52.00
C ALA A 172 -22.37 15.45 50.76
N GLU A 173 -21.71 16.58 50.74
CA GLU A 173 -20.29 16.76 50.42
C GLU A 173 -19.65 15.58 49.69
N LEU A 174 -19.66 15.60 48.35
CA LEU A 174 -18.72 14.81 47.56
C LEU A 174 -17.76 15.77 46.86
N SER A 175 -16.92 16.40 47.71
CA SER A 175 -15.71 17.02 47.26
C SER A 175 -14.68 15.96 46.92
N ASN A 176 -13.97 16.21 45.83
CA ASN A 176 -12.71 15.57 45.44
C ASN A 176 -12.79 14.22 44.69
N ILE A 177 -13.20 14.29 43.43
CA ILE A 177 -12.56 13.47 42.40
C ILE A 177 -12.00 14.44 41.35
N PRO A 178 -10.68 14.58 41.19
CA PRO A 178 -10.10 15.42 40.17
C PRO A 178 -10.40 14.80 38.79
N PRO A 179 -10.79 15.60 37.81
CA PRO A 179 -10.99 15.10 36.47
C PRO A 179 -9.64 14.61 35.94
N ARG A 180 -9.61 13.33 35.55
CA ARG A 180 -8.47 12.73 34.85
C ARG A 180 -8.34 13.41 33.49
N VAL A 181 -7.41 14.36 33.43
CA VAL A 181 -7.01 15.01 32.19
C VAL A 181 -6.37 13.94 31.30
N VAL A 182 -7.08 13.56 30.26
CA VAL A 182 -6.51 12.80 29.14
C VAL A 182 -5.73 13.84 28.33
N THR A 183 -4.45 13.94 28.58
CA THR A 183 -3.52 14.70 27.75
C THR A 183 -3.30 13.92 26.46
N THR A 184 -3.98 14.33 25.42
CA THR A 184 -3.60 14.05 24.04
C THR A 184 -2.37 14.93 23.77
N PRO A 185 -1.25 14.41 23.29
CA PRO A 185 -0.14 15.25 22.86
C PRO A 185 -0.53 15.95 21.57
N ALA A 186 -0.81 17.22 21.67
CA ALA A 186 -0.88 18.11 20.52
C ALA A 186 0.54 18.27 19.99
N SER A 187 0.75 17.89 18.76
CA SER A 187 1.92 18.24 17.97
C SER A 187 1.92 19.73 17.72
N ASP A 188 2.92 20.39 18.29
CA ASP A 188 3.24 21.79 18.03
C ASP A 188 3.53 22.01 16.55
N ILE A 189 2.59 22.58 15.84
CA ILE A 189 2.85 23.28 14.58
C ILE A 189 3.18 24.71 14.99
N LYS A 190 4.44 25.04 15.00
CA LYS A 190 4.92 26.41 15.04
C LYS A 190 4.55 27.06 13.71
N GLU A 191 3.57 27.94 13.75
CA GLU A 191 3.45 29.04 12.79
C GLU A 191 4.59 30.02 13.08
N ASP A 192 5.49 30.14 12.14
CA ASP A 192 6.48 31.21 12.10
C ASP A 192 6.00 32.25 11.07
N ASP A 193 5.38 33.28 11.63
CA ASP A 193 5.10 34.54 10.94
C ASP A 193 6.43 35.27 10.75
N GLY A 194 6.95 35.27 9.54
CA GLY A 194 8.14 36.02 9.16
C GLY A 194 7.92 36.78 7.85
N ALA A 195 7.53 38.01 8.03
CA ALA A 195 7.30 39.01 6.97
C ALA A 195 8.53 39.31 6.12
N THR A 196 8.24 39.72 4.89
CA THR A 196 8.93 40.72 4.05
C THR A 196 10.39 40.48 3.70
N ALA A 197 10.64 40.24 2.41
CA ALA A 197 11.54 41.09 1.61
C ALA A 197 11.28 40.84 0.11
N ALA A 198 10.74 41.84 -0.52
CA ALA A 198 10.79 42.04 -1.95
C ALA A 198 12.29 42.27 -2.32
N ASP A 199 12.77 41.49 -3.26
CA ASP A 199 13.95 41.89 -4.03
C ASP A 199 13.67 41.66 -5.52
N ASP A 200 13.45 42.75 -6.11
CA ASP A 200 13.53 43.18 -7.46
C ASP A 200 14.82 42.59 -8.12
N PHE A 201 14.68 41.70 -9.08
CA PHE A 201 15.76 41.39 -10.01
C PHE A 201 15.31 41.60 -11.44
N SER A 202 15.64 42.81 -11.85
CA SER A 202 15.54 43.35 -13.17
C SER A 202 16.07 42.42 -14.27
N LEU A 203 15.30 42.35 -15.32
CA LEU A 203 15.68 42.05 -16.70
C LEU A 203 16.97 42.76 -17.11
N GLN A 204 17.95 41.98 -17.50
CA GLN A 204 19.05 42.48 -18.28
C GLN A 204 19.09 41.77 -19.64
N ASP A 205 18.53 42.46 -20.57
CA ASP A 205 18.67 42.36 -22.00
C ASP A 205 20.14 42.46 -22.37
N GLY A 206 20.64 41.52 -23.12
CA GLY A 206 22.02 41.46 -23.59
C GLY A 206 22.10 40.94 -25.02
N SER A 207 21.54 41.71 -25.94
CA SER A 207 21.83 41.65 -27.37
C SER A 207 23.31 41.97 -27.61
N ILE A 208 24.08 41.08 -28.24
CA ILE A 208 25.27 41.44 -29.02
C ILE A 208 25.40 40.47 -30.22
N VAL A 209 25.21 40.96 -31.33
CA VAL A 209 25.78 41.08 -32.67
C VAL A 209 27.29 40.80 -32.71
N ALA A 210 27.73 39.86 -33.49
CA ALA A 210 28.74 39.80 -34.54
C ALA A 210 29.15 38.37 -34.86
#